data_6d79efcb17f72e90bdd844e06b5ff525
#
_entry.id   6d79efcb17f72e90bdd844e06b5ff525
#
_cell.length_a   1.000
_cell.length_b   1.000
_cell.length_c   1.000
_cell.angle_alpha   90.00
_cell.angle_beta   90.00
_cell.angle_gamma   90.00
#
_symmetry.space_group_name_H-M   'P 1'
#
loop_
_entity.id
_entity.type
_entity.pdbx_description
1 polymer ?
#
loop_
_entity_poly.entity_id
_entity_poly.type
_entity_poly.pdbx_seq_one_letter_code
_entity_poly.pdbx_strand_id
1 'polypeptide(L)'
;MTILAKPGKLPANPLFSSGPCAKRPGWTPKALENAFLGRSHRAKDGKARLKLAIDKTKAILGLPADYHVAIVPGSDTGAFEMAMWSLLGPRGVDVLAWESFGDGWVTDITKQLKLKDVRTLKAGSGELPKRSEVDFEPDVI
;
A
#
# COMPACT_ATOMS: atom_id res chain seq x y z
N MET A 1 15.93 -19.89 15.83
CA MET A 1 14.52 -19.47 15.59
C MET A 1 13.82 -19.47 16.95
N THR A 2 13.48 -18.30 17.47
CA THR A 2 12.78 -18.20 18.75
C THR A 2 11.29 -18.44 18.46
N ILE A 3 10.78 -19.59 18.89
CA ILE A 3 9.32 -19.84 18.80
C ILE A 3 8.65 -18.93 19.80
N LEU A 4 7.90 -17.95 19.32
CA LEU A 4 7.10 -17.08 20.17
C LEU A 4 6.04 -17.92 20.89
N ALA A 5 5.93 -17.73 22.20
CA ALA A 5 4.91 -18.41 22.98
C ALA A 5 3.50 -17.98 22.51
N LYS A 6 2.58 -18.94 22.49
CA LYS A 6 1.17 -18.65 22.20
C LYS A 6 0.65 -17.61 23.17
N PRO A 7 -0.07 -16.56 22.72
CA PRO A 7 -0.66 -15.56 23.59
C PRO A 7 -1.56 -16.20 24.67
N GLY A 8 -1.41 -15.78 25.91
CA GLY A 8 -2.23 -16.27 27.03
C GLY A 8 -3.66 -15.73 27.08
N LYS A 9 -3.98 -14.72 26.26
CA LYS A 9 -5.31 -14.13 26.15
C LYS A 9 -5.82 -14.22 24.71
N LEU A 10 -7.05 -14.65 24.56
CA LEU A 10 -7.75 -14.58 23.28
C LEU A 10 -8.39 -13.20 23.12
N PRO A 11 -8.46 -12.65 21.90
CA PRO A 11 -9.21 -11.42 21.65
C PRO A 11 -10.70 -11.65 21.91
N ALA A 12 -11.39 -10.63 22.42
CA ALA A 12 -12.84 -10.69 22.64
C ALA A 12 -13.64 -10.92 21.34
N ASN A 13 -13.10 -10.47 20.21
CA ASN A 13 -13.61 -10.74 18.89
C ASN A 13 -12.46 -11.22 17.99
N PRO A 14 -12.42 -12.52 17.63
CA PRO A 14 -11.35 -13.08 16.81
C PRO A 14 -11.58 -12.93 15.30
N LEU A 15 -12.59 -12.18 14.88
CA LEU A 15 -12.95 -12.02 13.45
C LEU A 15 -12.04 -11.00 12.77
N PHE A 16 -10.84 -11.42 12.45
CA PHE A 16 -9.83 -10.65 11.71
C PHE A 16 -9.69 -11.20 10.29
N SER A 17 -10.67 -10.96 9.45
CA SER A 17 -10.55 -11.32 8.05
C SER A 17 -10.19 -10.12 7.17
N SER A 18 -9.51 -10.36 6.06
CA SER A 18 -9.42 -9.41 4.96
C SER A 18 -10.76 -9.31 4.25
N GLY A 19 -11.10 -8.15 3.72
CA GLY A 19 -12.39 -7.92 3.06
C GLY A 19 -13.41 -7.25 3.98
N PRO A 20 -14.69 -7.64 3.97
CA PRO A 20 -15.72 -6.98 4.78
C PRO A 20 -15.40 -7.07 6.28
N CYS A 21 -15.13 -5.94 6.88
CA CYS A 21 -14.83 -5.83 8.31
C CYS A 21 -16.03 -5.27 9.06
N ALA A 22 -16.12 -5.60 10.37
CA ALA A 22 -17.06 -4.95 11.25
C ALA A 22 -16.82 -3.43 11.25
N LYS A 23 -17.89 -2.66 11.23
CA LYS A 23 -17.81 -1.21 11.37
C LYS A 23 -17.30 -0.83 12.77
N ARG A 24 -16.69 0.35 12.88
CA ARG A 24 -16.25 0.88 14.17
C ARG A 24 -17.38 0.88 15.22
N PRO A 25 -17.10 0.75 16.52
CA PRO A 25 -18.11 0.89 17.55
C PRO A 25 -18.92 2.18 17.41
N GLY A 26 -20.24 2.10 17.60
CA GLY A 26 -21.16 3.24 17.46
C GLY A 26 -21.48 3.66 16.01
N TRP A 27 -20.98 2.96 15.00
CA TRP A 27 -21.36 3.24 13.61
C TRP A 27 -22.81 2.80 13.35
N THR A 28 -23.57 3.66 12.70
CA THR A 28 -24.92 3.36 12.20
C THR A 28 -25.06 3.91 10.77
N PRO A 29 -26.06 3.47 10.00
CA PRO A 29 -26.33 4.03 8.65
C PRO A 29 -26.52 5.55 8.64
N LYS A 30 -26.89 6.16 9.77
CA LYS A 30 -26.95 7.64 9.90
C LYS A 30 -25.65 8.35 9.56
N ALA A 31 -24.50 7.67 9.68
CA ALA A 31 -23.22 8.20 9.24
C ALA A 31 -23.17 8.53 7.74
N LEU A 32 -24.13 8.00 6.95
CA LEU A 32 -24.23 8.20 5.51
C LEU A 32 -25.33 9.21 5.11
N GLU A 33 -26.05 9.80 6.07
CA GLU A 33 -27.16 10.73 5.78
C GLU A 33 -26.72 11.92 4.90
N ASN A 34 -25.48 12.39 5.08
CA ASN A 34 -24.90 13.49 4.31
C ASN A 34 -23.99 13.03 3.16
N ALA A 35 -24.06 11.75 2.77
CA ALA A 35 -23.32 11.26 1.63
C ALA A 35 -23.92 11.80 0.32
N PHE A 36 -23.06 12.15 -0.63
CA PHE A 36 -23.50 12.67 -1.94
C PHE A 36 -23.98 11.52 -2.86
N LEU A 37 -25.03 10.84 -2.45
CA LEU A 37 -25.62 9.77 -3.24
C LEU A 37 -26.20 10.34 -4.54
N GLY A 38 -26.02 9.60 -5.65
CA GLY A 38 -26.49 10.01 -6.97
C GLY A 38 -25.74 11.21 -7.58
N ARG A 39 -24.68 11.68 -6.98
CA ARG A 39 -23.82 12.74 -7.53
C ARG A 39 -22.59 12.18 -8.22
N SER A 40 -22.25 12.78 -9.35
CA SER A 40 -21.00 12.45 -10.03
C SER A 40 -19.78 12.88 -9.20
N HIS A 41 -18.74 12.03 -9.15
CA HIS A 41 -17.44 12.41 -8.58
C HIS A 41 -16.80 13.61 -9.30
N ARG A 42 -17.24 13.92 -10.53
CA ARG A 42 -16.81 15.10 -11.32
C ARG A 42 -17.51 16.38 -10.95
N ALA A 43 -18.62 16.31 -10.19
CA ALA A 43 -19.29 17.49 -9.67
C ALA A 43 -18.37 18.26 -8.71
N LYS A 44 -18.59 19.57 -8.55
CA LYS A 44 -17.80 20.43 -7.67
C LYS A 44 -17.68 19.85 -6.25
N ASP A 45 -18.81 19.43 -5.69
CA ASP A 45 -18.86 18.85 -4.34
C ASP A 45 -18.15 17.50 -4.26
N GLY A 46 -18.28 16.64 -5.28
CA GLY A 46 -17.58 15.37 -5.39
C GLY A 46 -16.05 15.58 -5.41
N LYS A 47 -15.58 16.49 -6.26
CA LYS A 47 -14.15 16.86 -6.30
C LYS A 47 -13.66 17.42 -4.98
N ALA A 48 -14.45 18.24 -4.30
CA ALA A 48 -14.09 18.79 -2.99
C ALA A 48 -13.92 17.69 -1.94
N ARG A 49 -14.75 16.65 -1.96
CA ARG A 49 -14.63 15.50 -1.04
C ARG A 49 -13.39 14.65 -1.34
N LEU A 50 -13.08 14.40 -2.61
CA LEU A 50 -11.85 13.71 -3.01
C LEU A 50 -10.62 14.51 -2.60
N LYS A 51 -10.63 15.82 -2.85
CA LYS A 51 -9.55 16.70 -2.41
C LYS A 51 -9.38 16.67 -0.90
N LEU A 52 -10.47 16.72 -0.13
CA LEU A 52 -10.41 16.63 1.33
C LEU A 52 -9.75 15.32 1.80
N ALA A 53 -10.03 14.18 1.15
CA ALA A 53 -9.39 12.92 1.48
C ALA A 53 -7.88 12.99 1.23
N ILE A 54 -7.45 13.53 0.09
CA ILE A 54 -6.03 13.73 -0.26
C ILE A 54 -5.35 14.65 0.75
N ASP A 55 -5.95 15.81 1.05
CA ASP A 55 -5.38 16.78 1.97
C ASP A 55 -5.23 16.21 3.38
N LYS A 56 -6.23 15.46 3.85
CA LYS A 56 -6.16 14.78 5.16
C LYS A 56 -5.09 13.70 5.18
N THR A 57 -4.96 12.92 4.12
CA THR A 57 -3.90 11.90 4.01
C THR A 57 -2.52 12.55 4.10
N LYS A 58 -2.28 13.63 3.35
CA LYS A 58 -1.02 14.40 3.45
C LYS A 58 -0.74 14.90 4.87
N ALA A 59 -1.76 15.48 5.50
CA ALA A 59 -1.63 16.04 6.85
C ALA A 59 -1.36 14.97 7.90
N ILE A 60 -2.07 13.84 7.88
CA ILE A 60 -1.91 12.74 8.84
C ILE A 60 -0.54 12.08 8.70
N LEU A 61 -0.07 11.90 7.48
CA LEU A 61 1.24 11.29 7.19
C LEU A 61 2.40 12.29 7.32
N GLY A 62 2.13 13.58 7.53
CA GLY A 62 3.16 14.61 7.62
C GLY A 62 3.98 14.77 6.35
N LEU A 63 3.36 14.56 5.17
CA LEU A 63 4.09 14.59 3.90
C LEU A 63 4.52 16.02 3.54
N PRO A 64 5.75 16.19 3.01
CA PRO A 64 6.21 17.46 2.45
C PRO A 64 5.27 18.00 1.36
N ALA A 65 5.31 19.30 1.11
CA ALA A 65 4.39 19.96 0.18
C ALA A 65 4.56 19.48 -1.28
N ASP A 66 5.78 19.14 -1.66
CA ASP A 66 6.18 18.65 -2.98
C ASP A 66 5.80 17.17 -3.23
N TYR A 67 5.39 16.44 -2.19
CA TYR A 67 4.92 15.06 -2.37
C TYR A 67 3.53 15.02 -2.97
N HIS A 68 3.34 14.14 -3.94
CA HIS A 68 2.05 13.88 -4.56
C HIS A 68 1.31 12.75 -3.85
N VAL A 69 0.01 12.94 -3.63
CA VAL A 69 -0.92 11.92 -3.15
C VAL A 69 -2.03 11.78 -4.16
N ALA A 70 -2.31 10.58 -4.60
CA ALA A 70 -3.38 10.30 -5.56
C ALA A 70 -4.29 9.18 -5.05
N ILE A 71 -5.58 9.29 -5.35
CA ILE A 71 -6.54 8.20 -5.21
C ILE A 71 -6.64 7.53 -6.57
N VAL A 72 -6.27 6.25 -6.64
CA VAL A 72 -6.30 5.47 -7.86
C VAL A 72 -7.36 4.37 -7.77
N PRO A 73 -7.99 3.99 -8.90
CA PRO A 73 -8.95 2.90 -8.91
C PRO A 73 -8.26 1.54 -8.79
N GLY A 74 -8.94 0.57 -8.22
CA GLY A 74 -8.46 -0.81 -8.14
C GLY A 74 -8.18 -1.24 -6.70
N SER A 75 -7.02 -1.85 -6.48
CA SER A 75 -6.56 -2.41 -5.22
C SER A 75 -5.19 -1.84 -4.84
N ASP A 76 -4.69 -2.21 -3.65
CA ASP A 76 -3.32 -1.90 -3.24
C ASP A 76 -2.30 -2.43 -4.25
N THR A 77 -2.51 -3.65 -4.75
CA THR A 77 -1.71 -4.25 -5.84
C THR A 77 -1.74 -3.36 -7.09
N GLY A 78 -2.91 -2.93 -7.54
CA GLY A 78 -3.04 -2.06 -8.70
C GLY A 78 -2.34 -0.70 -8.52
N ALA A 79 -2.38 -0.13 -7.31
CA ALA A 79 -1.68 1.11 -6.99
C ALA A 79 -0.15 0.93 -7.01
N PHE A 80 0.32 -0.18 -6.44
CA PHE A 80 1.75 -0.54 -6.45
C PHE A 80 2.26 -0.78 -7.87
N GLU A 81 1.55 -1.59 -8.66
CA GLU A 81 1.90 -1.86 -10.05
C GLU A 81 1.91 -0.59 -10.90
N MET A 82 0.94 0.30 -10.72
CA MET A 82 0.93 1.59 -11.43
C MET A 82 2.20 2.39 -11.15
N ALA A 83 2.65 2.47 -9.88
CA ALA A 83 3.88 3.14 -9.52
C ALA A 83 5.10 2.42 -10.13
N MET A 84 5.17 1.11 -10.00
CA MET A 84 6.23 0.26 -10.52
C MET A 84 6.40 0.42 -12.04
N TRP A 85 5.32 0.31 -12.80
CA TRP A 85 5.35 0.45 -14.27
C TRP A 85 5.65 1.87 -14.75
N SER A 86 5.39 2.88 -13.90
CA SER A 86 5.60 4.29 -14.26
C SER A 86 6.96 4.83 -13.85
N LEU A 87 7.56 4.30 -12.79
CA LEU A 87 8.74 4.89 -12.17
C LEU A 87 10.02 4.07 -12.37
N LEU A 88 9.93 2.74 -12.52
CA LEU A 88 11.10 1.89 -12.66
C LEU A 88 11.68 1.91 -14.09
N GLY A 89 12.99 1.72 -14.19
CA GLY A 89 13.70 1.51 -15.45
C GLY A 89 14.92 2.39 -15.69
N PRO A 90 14.93 3.69 -15.32
CA PRO A 90 16.09 4.55 -15.56
C PRO A 90 17.32 4.22 -14.72
N ARG A 91 17.11 3.58 -13.57
CA ARG A 91 18.16 3.27 -12.58
C ARG A 91 18.07 1.81 -12.14
N GLY A 92 19.09 1.33 -11.44
CA GLY A 92 19.06 0.03 -10.77
C GLY A 92 17.91 -0.08 -9.75
N VAL A 93 17.44 -1.28 -9.49
CA VAL A 93 16.26 -1.51 -8.64
C VAL A 93 16.58 -2.54 -7.56
N ASP A 94 16.38 -2.16 -6.31
CA ASP A 94 16.35 -3.09 -5.18
C ASP A 94 14.91 -3.51 -4.88
N VAL A 95 14.64 -4.82 -4.96
CA VAL A 95 13.32 -5.38 -4.66
C VAL A 95 13.39 -6.20 -3.38
N LEU A 96 12.64 -5.78 -2.37
CA LEU A 96 12.51 -6.53 -1.12
C LEU A 96 11.29 -7.45 -1.22
N ALA A 97 11.48 -8.75 -1.09
CA ALA A 97 10.41 -9.73 -1.19
C ALA A 97 10.49 -10.77 -0.06
N TRP A 98 9.37 -11.03 0.61
CA TRP A 98 9.28 -11.97 1.73
C TRP A 98 7.98 -12.76 1.77
N GLU A 99 7.13 -12.58 0.75
CA GLU A 99 5.85 -13.29 0.62
C GLU A 99 5.39 -13.32 -0.85
N SER A 100 4.24 -13.95 -1.11
CA SER A 100 3.78 -14.27 -2.47
C SER A 100 3.52 -13.03 -3.35
N PHE A 101 3.04 -11.93 -2.81
CA PHE A 101 2.82 -10.71 -3.59
C PHE A 101 4.15 -10.09 -4.00
N GLY A 102 5.11 -10.00 -3.06
CA GLY A 102 6.46 -9.55 -3.37
C GLY A 102 7.14 -10.39 -4.44
N ASP A 103 6.99 -11.71 -4.39
CA ASP A 103 7.53 -12.60 -5.44
C ASP A 103 6.82 -12.40 -6.80
N GLY A 104 5.54 -12.06 -6.80
CA GLY A 104 4.80 -11.64 -7.99
C GLY A 104 5.42 -10.39 -8.62
N TRP A 105 5.66 -9.36 -7.84
CA TRP A 105 6.27 -8.11 -8.32
C TRP A 105 7.71 -8.29 -8.78
N VAL A 106 8.51 -9.14 -8.12
CA VAL A 106 9.84 -9.53 -8.64
C VAL A 106 9.71 -10.14 -10.03
N THR A 107 8.70 -10.97 -10.25
CA THR A 107 8.43 -11.57 -11.56
C THR A 107 8.06 -10.50 -12.59
N ASP A 108 7.21 -9.54 -12.23
CA ASP A 108 6.81 -8.47 -13.13
C ASP A 108 8.00 -7.56 -13.51
N ILE A 109 8.82 -7.19 -12.55
CA ILE A 109 10.02 -6.38 -12.78
C ILE A 109 11.00 -7.09 -13.71
N THR A 110 11.26 -8.38 -13.44
CA THR A 110 12.30 -9.12 -14.16
C THR A 110 11.84 -9.71 -15.48
N LYS A 111 10.59 -10.18 -15.58
CA LYS A 111 10.08 -10.89 -16.76
C LYS A 111 9.15 -10.06 -17.64
N GLN A 112 8.37 -9.15 -17.07
CA GLN A 112 7.43 -8.32 -17.82
C GLN A 112 8.08 -6.98 -18.22
N LEU A 113 8.58 -6.22 -17.26
CA LEU A 113 9.36 -5.01 -17.52
C LEU A 113 10.75 -5.31 -18.11
N LYS A 114 11.25 -6.53 -17.86
CA LYS A 114 12.57 -7.00 -18.37
C LYS A 114 13.73 -6.11 -17.96
N LEU A 115 13.65 -5.52 -16.77
CA LEU A 115 14.75 -4.75 -16.25
C LEU A 115 15.95 -5.65 -15.99
N LYS A 116 17.14 -5.19 -16.33
CA LYS A 116 18.37 -5.97 -16.25
C LYS A 116 19.12 -5.73 -14.94
N ASP A 117 19.09 -4.50 -14.48
CA ASP A 117 19.76 -4.09 -13.26
C ASP A 117 18.78 -4.18 -12.08
N VAL A 118 18.59 -5.41 -11.59
CA VAL A 118 17.64 -5.71 -10.50
C VAL A 118 18.32 -6.60 -9.47
N ARG A 119 18.35 -6.14 -8.26
CA ARG A 119 18.79 -6.90 -7.11
C ARG A 119 17.59 -7.27 -6.24
N THR A 120 17.42 -8.55 -5.94
CA THR A 120 16.32 -9.05 -5.12
C THR A 120 16.82 -9.44 -3.74
N LEU A 121 16.33 -8.78 -2.72
CA LEU A 121 16.59 -9.07 -1.30
C LEU A 121 15.44 -9.89 -0.76
N LYS A 122 15.67 -11.17 -0.48
CA LYS A 122 14.63 -12.11 -0.01
C LYS A 122 14.79 -12.48 1.46
N ALA A 123 13.64 -12.69 2.10
CA ALA A 123 13.56 -13.30 3.43
C ALA A 123 12.53 -14.44 3.42
N GLY A 124 12.60 -15.30 4.43
CA GLY A 124 11.64 -16.38 4.62
C GLY A 124 10.31 -15.90 5.21
N SER A 125 9.31 -16.80 5.25
CA SER A 125 8.02 -16.51 5.87
C SER A 125 8.18 -16.06 7.32
N GLY A 126 7.58 -14.91 7.64
CA GLY A 126 7.65 -14.32 8.99
C GLY A 126 8.90 -13.51 9.26
N GLU A 127 9.78 -13.35 8.29
CA GLU A 127 11.00 -12.55 8.38
C GLU A 127 10.95 -11.39 7.37
N LEU A 128 11.72 -10.35 7.61
CA LEU A 128 11.90 -9.25 6.68
C LEU A 128 13.32 -9.24 6.12
N PRO A 129 13.52 -8.86 4.86
CA PRO A 129 14.84 -8.61 4.32
C PRO A 129 15.58 -7.56 5.16
N LYS A 130 16.89 -7.67 5.26
CA LYS A 130 17.67 -6.73 6.03
C LYS A 130 17.74 -5.37 5.34
N ARG A 131 17.18 -4.36 5.99
CA ARG A 131 17.21 -2.99 5.49
C ARG A 131 18.63 -2.46 5.24
N SER A 132 19.62 -2.95 6.01
CA SER A 132 21.03 -2.57 5.85
C SER A 132 21.66 -3.07 4.53
N GLU A 133 20.99 -3.96 3.82
CA GLU A 133 21.45 -4.48 2.53
C GLU A 133 20.89 -3.68 1.34
N VAL A 134 19.93 -2.77 1.60
CA VAL A 134 19.34 -1.88 0.59
C VAL A 134 20.37 -0.82 0.22
N ASP A 135 20.57 -0.63 -1.06
CA ASP A 135 21.39 0.44 -1.59
C ASP A 135 20.54 1.71 -1.75
N PHE A 136 20.93 2.76 -1.07
CA PHE A 136 20.23 4.07 -1.12
C PHE A 136 21.01 5.09 -1.95
N GLU A 137 21.99 4.65 -2.73
CA GLU A 137 22.69 5.54 -3.62
C GLU A 137 21.74 6.07 -4.71
N PRO A 138 22.01 7.27 -5.27
CA PRO A 138 21.10 7.93 -6.21
C PRO A 138 20.82 7.14 -7.49
N ASP A 139 21.64 6.14 -7.81
CA ASP A 139 21.50 5.33 -9.02
C ASP A 139 20.59 4.09 -8.81
N VAL A 140 20.06 3.89 -7.60
CA VAL A 140 19.16 2.77 -7.26
C VAL A 140 17.80 3.30 -6.77
N ILE A 141 16.73 2.61 -7.10
CA ILE A 141 15.35 2.88 -6.66
C ILE A 141 14.83 1.71 -5.83
#